data_9242de31fcca582d2a3db819ebcc0805
#
_entry.id   9242de31fcca582d2a3db819ebcc0805
#
_cell.length_a   1.000
_cell.length_b   1.000
_cell.length_c   1.000
_cell.angle_alpha   90.00
_cell.angle_beta   90.00
_cell.angle_gamma   90.00
#
_symmetry.space_group_name_H-M   'P 1'
#
loop_
_entity.id
_entity.type
_entity.pdbx_description
1 polymer ?
#
loop_
_entity_poly.entity_id
_entity_poly.type
_entity_poly.pdbx_seq_one_letter_code
_entity_poly.pdbx_strand_id
1 'polypeptide(L)'
;VSEACNSCSAAGTCTGDSCSNEPKLTDAQKASHIDKIIAVMSGKGGVGKSSVTSMLAVSLMRQGYKVGILDADITGPSVPRIFGVTGRAGVSKTGILAPQSRDGIKLMSLNLMIETEDDPVILRGPLITQIVNQFYTEVVWGDLDYLLIDLPPGTGDVPITVFQSLPVDGVVMVTSPQSLANMVVRKAIKMVRNYKPPIYGLIENMAYVQCSDCNHRMEVFGKPQGKDEAGRTNIPFLGELPLDPTLAQLSDAGKVEDYQSPVFDQIAKRLAEEIKKHSGEKLA
;
A
#
# COMPACT_ATOMS: atom_id res chain seq x y z
N VAL A 1 17.63 -38.11 -7.80
CA VAL A 1 17.99 -37.18 -6.72
C VAL A 1 18.13 -35.83 -7.39
N SER A 2 17.19 -34.92 -7.21
CA SER A 2 17.20 -33.59 -7.84
C SER A 2 18.21 -32.68 -7.12
N GLU A 3 18.82 -31.74 -7.84
CA GLU A 3 19.80 -30.75 -7.32
C GLU A 3 19.31 -29.95 -6.10
N ALA A 4 17.99 -29.90 -5.87
CA ALA A 4 17.36 -29.26 -4.71
C ALA A 4 17.62 -29.96 -3.36
N CYS A 5 18.05 -31.23 -3.36
CA CYS A 5 18.36 -31.96 -2.12
C CYS A 5 19.72 -31.66 -1.49
N ASN A 6 20.63 -31.01 -2.22
CA ASN A 6 22.00 -30.75 -1.74
C ASN A 6 22.11 -29.53 -0.79
N SER A 7 21.07 -28.71 -0.66
CA SER A 7 21.05 -27.53 0.21
C SER A 7 20.17 -27.67 1.46
N CYS A 8 19.61 -28.87 1.71
CA CYS A 8 18.74 -29.13 2.85
C CYS A 8 19.54 -29.63 4.06
N SER A 9 19.40 -28.99 5.22
CA SER A 9 20.04 -29.41 6.49
C SER A 9 19.66 -30.82 6.96
N ALA A 10 18.71 -31.52 6.30
CA ALA A 10 18.23 -32.86 6.58
C ALA A 10 18.64 -33.89 5.51
N ALA A 11 19.67 -33.64 4.73
CA ALA A 11 20.11 -34.45 3.57
C ALA A 11 20.49 -35.91 3.89
N GLY A 12 20.46 -36.34 5.16
CA GLY A 12 20.82 -37.69 5.59
C GLY A 12 19.64 -38.60 6.00
N THR A 13 18.40 -38.07 6.06
CA THR A 13 17.24 -38.80 6.64
C THR A 13 15.97 -38.78 5.77
N CYS A 14 16.03 -38.28 4.55
CA CYS A 14 14.88 -38.26 3.64
C CYS A 14 14.64 -39.61 2.99
N THR A 15 13.57 -40.29 3.37
CA THR A 15 12.97 -41.39 2.60
C THR A 15 11.97 -40.77 1.61
N GLY A 16 12.36 -40.64 0.42
CA GLY A 16 11.87 -40.37 -0.94
C GLY A 16 10.53 -39.68 -1.24
N ASP A 17 9.57 -39.48 -0.34
CA ASP A 17 8.21 -39.07 -0.74
C ASP A 17 7.59 -37.87 0.00
N SER A 18 8.33 -37.13 0.79
CA SER A 18 7.76 -36.03 1.58
C SER A 18 8.66 -34.79 1.79
N CYS A 19 9.42 -34.39 0.78
CA CYS A 19 10.03 -33.06 0.78
C CYS A 19 9.05 -32.02 0.20
N SER A 20 7.97 -31.72 0.92
CA SER A 20 7.18 -30.52 0.67
C SER A 20 7.93 -29.33 1.28
N ASN A 21 8.75 -28.67 0.49
CA ASN A 21 9.42 -27.40 0.81
C ASN A 21 8.43 -26.22 0.74
N GLU A 22 7.15 -26.47 1.01
CA GLU A 22 6.20 -25.38 1.16
C GLU A 22 6.44 -24.70 2.51
N PRO A 23 6.70 -23.39 2.53
CA PRO A 23 6.86 -22.66 3.79
C PRO A 23 5.58 -22.86 4.62
N LYS A 24 5.73 -23.40 5.83
CA LYS A 24 4.60 -23.62 6.75
C LYS A 24 4.00 -22.27 7.09
N LEU A 25 2.73 -22.07 6.70
CA LEU A 25 1.96 -20.88 7.07
C LEU A 25 1.91 -20.72 8.60
N THR A 26 2.08 -19.51 9.08
CA THR A 26 1.88 -19.16 10.49
C THR A 26 0.41 -19.33 10.88
N ASP A 27 0.11 -19.37 12.17
CA ASP A 27 -1.28 -19.47 12.61
C ASP A 27 -2.08 -18.18 12.28
N ALA A 28 -1.42 -17.04 12.26
CA ALA A 28 -2.01 -15.78 11.79
C ALA A 28 -2.37 -15.82 10.28
N GLN A 29 -1.48 -16.38 9.45
CA GLN A 29 -1.76 -16.56 8.03
C GLN A 29 -2.89 -17.56 7.78
N LYS A 30 -2.99 -18.63 8.54
CA LYS A 30 -4.13 -19.57 8.45
C LYS A 30 -5.46 -18.94 8.87
N ALA A 31 -5.40 -17.95 9.78
CA ALA A 31 -6.57 -17.19 10.25
C ALA A 31 -6.87 -15.97 9.38
N SER A 32 -6.17 -15.81 8.26
CA SER A 32 -6.29 -14.66 7.35
C SER A 32 -6.51 -15.13 5.92
N HIS A 33 -7.45 -14.48 5.24
CA HIS A 33 -7.66 -14.62 3.81
C HIS A 33 -7.65 -13.25 3.16
N ILE A 34 -6.72 -13.01 2.24
CA ILE A 34 -6.55 -11.73 1.56
C ILE A 34 -6.64 -11.99 0.07
N ASP A 35 -7.68 -11.45 -0.58
CA ASP A 35 -7.91 -11.69 -2.01
C ASP A 35 -6.89 -10.96 -2.88
N LYS A 36 -6.58 -9.71 -2.57
CA LYS A 36 -5.65 -8.88 -3.35
C LYS A 36 -4.73 -8.04 -2.48
N ILE A 37 -3.44 -8.11 -2.76
CA ILE A 37 -2.40 -7.31 -2.12
C ILE A 37 -1.90 -6.27 -3.12
N ILE A 38 -2.10 -4.99 -2.79
CA ILE A 38 -1.80 -3.88 -3.68
C ILE A 38 -0.76 -2.96 -3.04
N ALA A 39 0.39 -2.82 -3.67
CA ALA A 39 1.41 -1.88 -3.24
C ALA A 39 1.11 -0.47 -3.76
N VAL A 40 1.15 0.53 -2.88
CA VAL A 40 1.06 1.95 -3.25
C VAL A 40 2.45 2.56 -3.18
N MET A 41 2.91 3.07 -4.29
CA MET A 41 4.28 3.57 -4.47
C MET A 41 4.32 5.00 -4.97
N SER A 42 5.39 5.69 -4.63
CA SER A 42 5.72 6.98 -5.24
C SER A 42 7.20 7.06 -5.60
N GLY A 43 7.52 7.84 -6.62
CA GLY A 43 8.91 8.07 -7.02
C GLY A 43 9.69 8.90 -6.02
N LYS A 44 9.05 9.85 -5.31
CA LYS A 44 9.66 10.73 -4.31
C LYS A 44 8.74 10.94 -3.11
N GLY A 45 9.31 11.42 -2.01
CA GLY A 45 8.56 11.86 -0.83
C GLY A 45 7.76 13.15 -1.08
N GLY A 46 6.74 13.38 -0.23
CA GLY A 46 5.96 14.62 -0.25
C GLY A 46 4.90 14.71 -1.35
N VAL A 47 4.59 13.62 -2.07
CA VAL A 47 3.49 13.59 -3.07
C VAL A 47 2.13 13.22 -2.45
N GLY A 48 2.06 13.04 -1.14
CA GLY A 48 0.83 12.66 -0.42
C GLY A 48 0.43 11.19 -0.60
N LYS A 49 1.40 10.28 -0.82
CA LYS A 49 1.18 8.85 -1.01
C LYS A 49 0.30 8.24 0.08
N SER A 50 0.65 8.44 1.37
CA SER A 50 -0.09 7.87 2.51
C SER A 50 -1.51 8.42 2.64
N SER A 51 -1.74 9.71 2.32
CA SER A 51 -3.10 10.26 2.24
C SER A 51 -3.90 9.63 1.09
N VAL A 52 -3.26 9.39 -0.07
CA VAL A 52 -3.90 8.70 -1.20
C VAL A 52 -4.21 7.25 -0.83
N THR A 53 -3.27 6.53 -0.19
CA THR A 53 -3.48 5.15 0.29
C THR A 53 -4.66 5.09 1.25
N SER A 54 -4.70 6.00 2.24
CA SER A 54 -5.79 6.07 3.22
C SER A 54 -7.13 6.35 2.56
N MET A 55 -7.20 7.29 1.64
CA MET A 55 -8.45 7.63 0.94
C MET A 55 -8.89 6.55 -0.05
N LEU A 56 -7.96 5.82 -0.68
CA LEU A 56 -8.32 4.65 -1.47
C LEU A 56 -8.96 3.57 -0.59
N ALA A 57 -8.40 3.33 0.59
CA ALA A 57 -8.96 2.38 1.54
C ALA A 57 -10.38 2.79 1.99
N VAL A 58 -10.58 4.07 2.34
CA VAL A 58 -11.89 4.61 2.73
C VAL A 58 -12.90 4.47 1.58
N SER A 59 -12.51 4.85 0.35
CA SER A 59 -13.41 4.77 -0.80
C SER A 59 -13.74 3.34 -1.21
N LEU A 60 -12.80 2.40 -1.10
CA LEU A 60 -13.05 0.96 -1.32
C LEU A 60 -13.97 0.40 -0.24
N MET A 61 -13.74 0.74 1.03
CA MET A 61 -14.59 0.32 2.14
C MET A 61 -16.02 0.83 1.97
N ARG A 62 -16.21 2.08 1.55
CA ARG A 62 -17.55 2.63 1.24
C ARG A 62 -18.24 1.94 0.07
N GLN A 63 -17.50 1.31 -0.83
CA GLN A 63 -18.03 0.45 -1.90
C GLN A 63 -18.37 -0.97 -1.43
N GLY A 64 -18.20 -1.27 -0.13
CA GLY A 64 -18.56 -2.54 0.50
C GLY A 64 -17.42 -3.55 0.60
N TYR A 65 -16.18 -3.19 0.23
CA TYR A 65 -15.02 -4.06 0.36
C TYR A 65 -14.44 -4.05 1.78
N LYS A 66 -13.94 -5.19 2.22
CA LYS A 66 -13.14 -5.31 3.45
C LYS A 66 -11.70 -4.94 3.15
N VAL A 67 -11.19 -3.90 3.80
CA VAL A 67 -9.89 -3.32 3.49
C VAL A 67 -8.97 -3.32 4.69
N GLY A 68 -7.68 -3.61 4.44
CA GLY A 68 -6.59 -3.42 5.38
C GLY A 68 -5.52 -2.50 4.80
N ILE A 69 -4.76 -1.84 5.66
CA ILE A 69 -3.57 -1.06 5.28
C ILE A 69 -2.38 -1.55 6.11
N LEU A 70 -1.31 -1.95 5.41
CA LEU A 70 0.00 -2.18 5.99
C LEU A 70 0.88 -0.97 5.67
N ASP A 71 1.20 -0.18 6.71
CA ASP A 71 2.12 0.96 6.58
C ASP A 71 3.56 0.46 6.69
N ALA A 72 4.22 0.39 5.55
CA ALA A 72 5.61 -0.03 5.41
C ALA A 72 6.58 1.17 5.33
N ASP A 73 6.10 2.42 5.47
CA ASP A 73 6.94 3.61 5.59
C ASP A 73 7.40 3.79 7.04
N ILE A 74 8.32 2.94 7.45
CA ILE A 74 8.81 2.85 8.84
C ILE A 74 9.51 4.13 9.29
N THR A 75 10.06 4.90 8.37
CA THR A 75 10.78 6.15 8.67
C THR A 75 9.87 7.34 8.93
N GLY A 76 8.63 7.26 8.49
CA GLY A 76 7.62 8.31 8.66
C GLY A 76 6.20 7.73 8.70
N PRO A 77 5.94 6.76 9.61
CA PRO A 77 4.65 6.10 9.65
C PRO A 77 3.56 7.09 10.01
N SER A 78 2.57 7.21 9.12
CA SER A 78 1.52 8.24 9.23
C SER A 78 0.11 7.67 9.23
N VAL A 79 -0.09 6.46 8.73
CA VAL A 79 -1.42 5.89 8.51
C VAL A 79 -2.26 5.79 9.80
N PRO A 80 -1.77 5.25 10.94
CA PRO A 80 -2.57 5.19 12.16
C PRO A 80 -3.05 6.58 12.61
N ARG A 81 -2.17 7.59 12.53
CA ARG A 81 -2.49 8.97 12.91
C ARG A 81 -3.60 9.56 12.03
N ILE A 82 -3.53 9.33 10.72
CA ILE A 82 -4.55 9.78 9.75
C ILE A 82 -5.95 9.23 10.09
N PHE A 83 -6.03 8.01 10.62
CA PHE A 83 -7.26 7.35 11.05
C PHE A 83 -7.61 7.58 12.53
N GLY A 84 -6.79 8.28 13.30
CA GLY A 84 -6.99 8.48 14.73
C GLY A 84 -6.87 7.19 15.55
N VAL A 85 -6.20 6.18 15.02
CA VAL A 85 -5.94 4.93 15.72
C VAL A 85 -4.70 5.10 16.58
N THR A 86 -4.90 5.02 17.89
CA THR A 86 -3.84 5.18 18.91
C THR A 86 -3.72 3.93 19.76
N GLY A 87 -2.59 3.77 20.43
CA GLY A 87 -2.31 2.63 21.29
C GLY A 87 -1.66 1.47 20.57
N ARG A 88 -1.38 0.41 21.32
CA ARG A 88 -0.64 -0.76 20.82
C ARG A 88 -1.57 -1.79 20.17
N ALA A 89 -1.05 -2.47 19.16
CA ALA A 89 -1.68 -3.66 18.62
C ALA A 89 -1.80 -4.75 19.70
N GLY A 90 -2.97 -5.34 19.83
CA GLY A 90 -3.21 -6.45 20.73
C GLY A 90 -2.48 -7.72 20.26
N VAL A 91 -2.19 -8.63 21.18
CA VAL A 91 -1.60 -9.93 20.86
C VAL A 91 -2.55 -11.04 21.31
N SER A 92 -2.77 -12.02 20.42
CA SER A 92 -3.57 -13.23 20.68
C SER A 92 -2.69 -14.47 20.60
N LYS A 93 -3.28 -15.64 20.88
CA LYS A 93 -2.59 -16.93 20.69
C LYS A 93 -2.26 -17.23 19.22
N THR A 94 -3.01 -16.64 18.29
CA THR A 94 -2.87 -16.84 16.83
C THR A 94 -1.93 -15.84 16.18
N GLY A 95 -1.68 -14.69 16.81
CA GLY A 95 -0.83 -13.63 16.27
C GLY A 95 -1.18 -12.24 16.78
N ILE A 96 -0.65 -11.23 16.12
CA ILE A 96 -0.88 -9.82 16.41
C ILE A 96 -2.24 -9.43 15.84
N LEU A 97 -3.11 -8.81 16.63
CA LEU A 97 -4.41 -8.35 16.19
C LEU A 97 -4.28 -6.98 15.52
N ALA A 98 -4.63 -6.89 14.24
CA ALA A 98 -4.67 -5.60 13.55
C ALA A 98 -5.72 -4.67 14.18
N PRO A 99 -5.34 -3.50 14.72
CA PRO A 99 -6.30 -2.50 15.14
C PRO A 99 -7.22 -2.09 13.98
N GLN A 100 -8.40 -1.62 14.32
CA GLN A 100 -9.38 -1.16 13.33
C GLN A 100 -9.63 0.33 13.49
N SER A 101 -9.84 1.01 12.38
CA SER A 101 -10.39 2.35 12.36
C SER A 101 -11.84 2.35 12.82
N ARG A 102 -12.43 3.54 12.98
CA ARG A 102 -13.84 3.71 13.35
C ARG A 102 -14.78 2.94 12.43
N ASP A 103 -14.55 2.97 11.13
CA ASP A 103 -15.42 2.37 10.12
C ASP A 103 -14.96 0.96 9.69
N GLY A 104 -13.97 0.37 10.41
CA GLY A 104 -13.61 -1.05 10.30
C GLY A 104 -12.42 -1.37 9.38
N ILE A 105 -11.68 -0.39 8.89
CA ILE A 105 -10.44 -0.62 8.13
C ILE A 105 -9.37 -1.15 9.09
N LYS A 106 -8.75 -2.28 8.77
CA LYS A 106 -7.67 -2.86 9.58
C LYS A 106 -6.35 -2.16 9.27
N LEU A 107 -5.59 -1.82 10.31
CA LEU A 107 -4.36 -1.05 10.18
C LEU A 107 -3.21 -1.77 10.87
N MET A 108 -2.04 -1.78 10.25
CA MET A 108 -0.81 -2.19 10.87
C MET A 108 0.33 -1.29 10.46
N SER A 109 1.07 -0.80 11.46
CA SER A 109 2.22 0.09 11.30
C SER A 109 3.17 -0.10 12.47
N LEU A 110 4.44 0.28 12.29
CA LEU A 110 5.43 0.19 13.35
C LEU A 110 5.04 1.01 14.59
N ASN A 111 4.41 2.17 14.41
CA ASN A 111 3.95 3.02 15.54
C ASN A 111 2.97 2.30 16.47
N LEU A 112 2.28 1.28 16.00
CA LEU A 112 1.37 0.47 16.83
C LEU A 112 2.09 -0.63 17.62
N MET A 113 3.41 -0.76 17.46
CA MET A 113 4.25 -1.75 18.14
C MET A 113 5.20 -1.12 19.17
N ILE A 114 5.49 0.18 19.04
CA ILE A 114 6.41 0.91 19.93
C ILE A 114 5.68 1.60 21.09
N GLU A 115 6.42 1.95 22.15
CA GLU A 115 5.83 2.55 23.36
C GLU A 115 5.49 4.01 23.19
N THR A 116 6.32 4.73 22.49
CA THR A 116 6.21 6.18 22.28
C THR A 116 6.42 6.48 20.80
N GLU A 117 5.49 7.23 20.19
CA GLU A 117 5.58 7.61 18.76
C GLU A 117 6.81 8.49 18.47
N ASP A 118 7.30 9.23 19.46
CA ASP A 118 8.43 10.15 19.32
C ASP A 118 9.80 9.46 19.50
N ASP A 119 9.82 8.17 19.85
CA ASP A 119 11.08 7.44 19.99
C ASP A 119 11.74 7.24 18.61
N PRO A 120 12.99 7.72 18.43
CA PRO A 120 13.66 7.55 17.14
C PRO A 120 13.96 6.08 16.90
N VAL A 121 13.26 5.50 15.95
CA VAL A 121 13.49 4.11 15.55
C VAL A 121 14.64 4.07 14.55
N ILE A 122 15.85 3.79 15.02
CA ILE A 122 17.04 3.64 14.19
C ILE A 122 17.08 2.19 13.67
N LEU A 123 16.42 1.94 12.53
CA LEU A 123 16.41 0.64 11.90
C LEU A 123 17.32 0.64 10.67
N ARG A 124 18.13 -0.41 10.54
CA ARG A 124 18.90 -0.69 9.32
C ARG A 124 18.03 -1.47 8.32
N GLY A 125 18.30 -1.32 7.02
CA GLY A 125 17.52 -1.93 5.94
C GLY A 125 17.07 -3.39 6.15
N PRO A 126 17.97 -4.33 6.55
CA PRO A 126 17.57 -5.72 6.80
C PRO A 126 16.52 -5.90 7.90
N LEU A 127 16.55 -5.05 8.94
CA LEU A 127 15.58 -5.11 10.03
C LEU A 127 14.21 -4.57 9.61
N ILE A 128 14.19 -3.53 8.79
CA ILE A 128 12.96 -3.01 8.18
C ILE A 128 12.27 -4.09 7.36
N THR A 129 13.04 -4.79 6.53
CA THR A 129 12.60 -5.94 5.75
C THR A 129 11.94 -7.01 6.61
N GLN A 130 12.60 -7.36 7.72
CA GLN A 130 12.08 -8.37 8.66
C GLN A 130 10.75 -7.92 9.28
N ILE A 131 10.64 -6.66 9.69
CA ILE A 131 9.41 -6.10 10.29
C ILE A 131 8.25 -6.12 9.29
N VAL A 132 8.47 -5.71 8.03
CA VAL A 132 7.41 -5.73 7.01
C VAL A 132 6.95 -7.16 6.74
N ASN A 133 7.86 -8.12 6.66
CA ASN A 133 7.53 -9.54 6.54
C ASN A 133 6.75 -10.03 7.77
N GLN A 134 7.16 -9.65 8.98
CA GLN A 134 6.49 -9.99 10.21
C GLN A 134 5.06 -9.44 10.25
N PHE A 135 4.84 -8.19 9.82
CA PHE A 135 3.50 -7.62 9.72
C PHE A 135 2.59 -8.36 8.74
N TYR A 136 3.14 -8.91 7.68
CA TYR A 136 2.36 -9.74 6.76
C TYR A 136 2.10 -11.14 7.33
N THR A 137 3.07 -11.76 8.01
CA THR A 137 3.01 -13.17 8.40
C THR A 137 2.45 -13.42 9.81
N GLU A 138 2.57 -12.46 10.73
CA GLU A 138 2.19 -12.61 12.14
C GLU A 138 0.95 -11.79 12.53
N VAL A 139 0.50 -10.87 11.67
CA VAL A 139 -0.73 -10.12 11.92
C VAL A 139 -1.94 -10.94 11.46
N VAL A 140 -2.96 -11.00 12.30
CA VAL A 140 -4.25 -11.62 11.98
C VAL A 140 -5.10 -10.62 11.20
N TRP A 141 -4.98 -10.67 9.88
CA TRP A 141 -5.75 -9.81 8.98
C TRP A 141 -7.22 -10.25 8.84
N GLY A 142 -7.53 -11.56 9.09
CA GLY A 142 -8.86 -12.13 8.83
C GLY A 142 -9.23 -12.02 7.35
N ASP A 143 -10.52 -11.94 7.04
CA ASP A 143 -10.98 -11.84 5.64
C ASP A 143 -10.87 -10.40 5.15
N LEU A 144 -10.09 -10.19 4.09
CA LEU A 144 -9.94 -8.92 3.38
C LEU A 144 -10.09 -9.13 1.87
N ASP A 145 -10.82 -8.23 1.22
CA ASP A 145 -10.83 -8.13 -0.25
C ASP A 145 -9.55 -7.45 -0.74
N TYR A 146 -9.08 -6.43 0.00
CA TYR A 146 -7.88 -5.66 -0.35
C TYR A 146 -6.98 -5.43 0.86
N LEU A 147 -5.69 -5.70 0.71
CA LEU A 147 -4.63 -5.21 1.59
C LEU A 147 -3.78 -4.20 0.82
N LEU A 148 -3.85 -2.93 1.21
CA LEU A 148 -3.02 -1.87 0.64
C LEU A 148 -1.71 -1.79 1.43
N ILE A 149 -0.57 -1.83 0.73
CA ILE A 149 0.75 -1.65 1.35
C ILE A 149 1.26 -0.26 1.01
N ASP A 150 1.33 0.62 2.01
CA ASP A 150 1.89 1.97 1.86
C ASP A 150 3.41 1.90 1.94
N LEU A 151 4.10 1.93 0.79
CA LEU A 151 5.55 1.78 0.69
C LEU A 151 6.28 3.10 0.97
N PRO A 152 7.51 3.08 1.49
CA PRO A 152 8.34 4.29 1.53
C PRO A 152 8.59 4.83 0.11
N PRO A 153 8.86 6.14 -0.02
CA PRO A 153 9.10 6.75 -1.32
C PRO A 153 10.40 6.26 -1.96
N GLY A 154 10.41 6.24 -3.30
CA GLY A 154 11.59 5.89 -4.08
C GLY A 154 11.70 4.42 -4.42
N THR A 155 12.93 4.00 -4.74
CA THR A 155 13.29 2.66 -5.25
C THR A 155 14.31 1.97 -4.34
N GLY A 156 14.24 2.22 -3.03
CA GLY A 156 15.16 1.67 -2.03
C GLY A 156 14.86 0.21 -1.66
N ASP A 157 15.50 -0.25 -0.59
CA ASP A 157 15.49 -1.67 -0.19
C ASP A 157 14.09 -2.18 0.20
N VAL A 158 13.27 -1.35 0.86
CA VAL A 158 11.95 -1.78 1.35
C VAL A 158 10.99 -2.16 0.20
N PRO A 159 10.76 -1.31 -0.82
CA PRO A 159 9.99 -1.71 -2.00
C PRO A 159 10.51 -2.99 -2.66
N ILE A 160 11.83 -3.11 -2.81
CA ILE A 160 12.46 -4.31 -3.40
C ILE A 160 12.11 -5.55 -2.59
N THR A 161 12.25 -5.47 -1.27
CA THR A 161 11.95 -6.58 -0.38
C THR A 161 10.47 -6.97 -0.41
N VAL A 162 9.57 -5.98 -0.40
CA VAL A 162 8.13 -6.24 -0.49
C VAL A 162 7.83 -7.06 -1.74
N PHE A 163 8.37 -6.67 -2.91
CA PHE A 163 8.18 -7.43 -4.15
C PHE A 163 8.84 -8.81 -4.19
N GLN A 164 9.87 -9.03 -3.37
CA GLN A 164 10.54 -10.34 -3.29
C GLN A 164 9.90 -11.28 -2.28
N SER A 165 9.31 -10.74 -1.22
CA SER A 165 8.88 -11.52 -0.06
C SER A 165 7.36 -11.63 0.08
N LEU A 166 6.60 -10.67 -0.45
CA LEU A 166 5.15 -10.67 -0.36
C LEU A 166 4.52 -10.98 -1.73
N PRO A 167 3.40 -11.70 -1.76
CA PRO A 167 2.68 -12.01 -3.00
C PRO A 167 1.86 -10.78 -3.48
N VAL A 168 2.56 -9.74 -3.95
CA VAL A 168 1.92 -8.51 -4.42
C VAL A 168 1.21 -8.75 -5.74
N ASP A 169 -0.11 -8.57 -5.77
CA ASP A 169 -0.95 -8.74 -6.98
C ASP A 169 -0.80 -7.59 -7.97
N GLY A 170 -0.45 -6.39 -7.50
CA GLY A 170 -0.24 -5.25 -8.38
C GLY A 170 0.14 -3.97 -7.66
N VAL A 171 0.35 -2.91 -8.43
CA VAL A 171 0.91 -1.65 -7.95
C VAL A 171 0.08 -0.46 -8.41
N VAL A 172 -0.18 0.48 -7.49
CA VAL A 172 -0.68 1.82 -7.79
C VAL A 172 0.47 2.82 -7.62
N MET A 173 0.68 3.65 -8.64
CA MET A 173 1.70 4.70 -8.62
C MET A 173 1.07 6.03 -8.25
N VAL A 174 1.71 6.77 -7.34
CA VAL A 174 1.30 8.13 -6.95
C VAL A 174 2.38 9.13 -7.34
N THR A 175 1.97 10.22 -7.97
CA THR A 175 2.84 11.34 -8.38
C THR A 175 2.21 12.69 -8.04
N SER A 176 2.92 13.77 -8.36
CA SER A 176 2.44 15.15 -8.31
C SER A 176 2.93 15.93 -9.53
N PRO A 177 2.36 17.10 -9.91
CA PRO A 177 2.68 17.82 -11.15
C PRO A 177 4.13 18.28 -11.30
N GLN A 178 4.93 18.25 -10.24
CA GLN A 178 6.33 18.69 -10.27
C GLN A 178 7.17 17.85 -11.24
N SER A 179 7.88 18.48 -12.15
CA SER A 179 8.65 17.84 -13.25
C SER A 179 9.68 16.80 -12.79
N LEU A 180 10.32 17.02 -11.63
CA LEU A 180 11.23 16.04 -11.03
C LEU A 180 10.51 14.75 -10.59
N ALA A 181 9.22 14.84 -10.21
CA ALA A 181 8.43 13.68 -9.84
C ALA A 181 8.29 12.70 -11.02
N ASN A 182 8.06 13.20 -12.22
CA ASN A 182 7.86 12.38 -13.42
C ASN A 182 9.09 11.54 -13.79
N MET A 183 10.31 12.09 -13.66
CA MET A 183 11.53 11.32 -13.92
C MET A 183 11.69 10.17 -12.93
N VAL A 184 11.42 10.42 -11.64
CA VAL A 184 11.60 9.42 -10.59
C VAL A 184 10.50 8.36 -10.64
N VAL A 185 9.26 8.75 -11.01
CA VAL A 185 8.16 7.81 -11.28
C VAL A 185 8.53 6.83 -12.39
N ARG A 186 9.14 7.29 -13.50
CA ARG A 186 9.61 6.38 -14.57
C ARG A 186 10.66 5.38 -14.07
N LYS A 187 11.55 5.79 -13.17
CA LYS A 187 12.51 4.85 -12.53
C LYS A 187 11.79 3.81 -11.67
N ALA A 188 10.82 4.25 -10.87
CA ALA A 188 10.02 3.35 -10.04
C ALA A 188 9.20 2.35 -10.89
N ILE A 189 8.56 2.80 -11.98
CA ILE A 189 7.84 1.96 -12.94
C ILE A 189 8.79 0.90 -13.55
N LYS A 190 10.01 1.29 -13.95
CA LYS A 190 10.99 0.33 -14.48
C LYS A 190 11.40 -0.71 -13.44
N MET A 191 11.56 -0.30 -12.19
CA MET A 191 11.85 -1.22 -11.08
C MET A 191 10.70 -2.22 -10.90
N VAL A 192 9.45 -1.76 -10.78
CA VAL A 192 8.27 -2.62 -10.63
C VAL A 192 8.20 -3.66 -11.74
N ARG A 193 8.45 -3.26 -13.00
CA ARG A 193 8.43 -4.17 -14.15
C ARG A 193 9.45 -5.31 -14.06
N ASN A 194 10.58 -5.11 -13.36
CA ASN A 194 11.57 -6.17 -13.15
C ASN A 194 11.04 -7.29 -12.23
N TYR A 195 10.09 -6.96 -11.34
CA TYR A 195 9.44 -7.91 -10.43
C TYR A 195 8.11 -8.46 -10.97
N LYS A 196 7.67 -7.97 -12.14
CA LYS A 196 6.51 -8.43 -12.91
C LYS A 196 5.10 -8.20 -12.35
N PRO A 197 4.82 -7.63 -11.15
CA PRO A 197 3.44 -7.33 -10.82
C PRO A 197 2.88 -6.31 -11.82
N PRO A 198 1.60 -6.41 -12.21
CA PRO A 198 0.94 -5.42 -13.03
C PRO A 198 0.89 -4.06 -12.33
N ILE A 199 0.94 -2.98 -13.12
CA ILE A 199 0.71 -1.63 -12.61
C ILE A 199 -0.72 -1.27 -12.94
N TYR A 200 -1.58 -1.23 -11.93
CA TYR A 200 -3.00 -0.95 -12.06
C TYR A 200 -3.28 0.50 -12.46
N GLY A 201 -2.34 1.41 -12.20
CA GLY A 201 -2.40 2.74 -12.76
C GLY A 201 -1.62 3.80 -12.00
N LEU A 202 -1.70 5.02 -12.54
CA LEU A 202 -1.09 6.24 -12.01
C LEU A 202 -2.18 7.18 -11.49
N ILE A 203 -1.97 7.71 -10.28
CA ILE A 203 -2.76 8.79 -9.69
C ILE A 203 -1.86 10.03 -9.59
N GLU A 204 -2.30 11.15 -10.12
CA GLU A 204 -1.64 12.44 -9.94
C GLU A 204 -2.30 13.20 -8.81
N ASN A 205 -1.65 13.26 -7.66
CA ASN A 205 -2.12 13.99 -6.49
C ASN A 205 -1.66 15.45 -6.53
N MET A 206 -2.39 16.35 -5.83
CA MET A 206 -2.09 17.78 -5.77
C MET A 206 -2.08 18.43 -7.16
N ALA A 207 -2.90 17.92 -8.09
CA ALA A 207 -2.94 18.37 -9.47
C ALA A 207 -3.45 19.79 -9.61
N TYR A 208 -4.34 20.21 -8.73
CA TYR A 208 -4.94 21.55 -8.71
C TYR A 208 -5.52 21.88 -7.35
N VAL A 209 -5.75 23.16 -7.10
CA VAL A 209 -6.61 23.67 -6.01
C VAL A 209 -7.91 24.17 -6.65
N GLN A 210 -9.04 23.84 -6.07
CA GLN A 210 -10.33 24.33 -6.50
C GLN A 210 -10.77 25.49 -5.61
N CYS A 211 -11.06 26.65 -6.22
CA CYS A 211 -11.58 27.80 -5.49
C CYS A 211 -12.99 27.49 -4.98
N SER A 212 -13.23 27.70 -3.67
CA SER A 212 -14.55 27.47 -3.06
C SER A 212 -15.64 28.41 -3.59
N ASP A 213 -15.27 29.61 -4.04
CA ASP A 213 -16.23 30.66 -4.41
C ASP A 213 -16.66 30.57 -5.87
N CYS A 214 -15.71 30.28 -6.78
CA CYS A 214 -15.97 30.30 -8.22
C CYS A 214 -15.67 28.98 -8.95
N ASN A 215 -15.28 27.93 -8.24
CA ASN A 215 -14.88 26.63 -8.78
C ASN A 215 -13.72 26.68 -9.80
N HIS A 216 -13.01 27.81 -9.90
CA HIS A 216 -11.84 27.91 -10.76
C HIS A 216 -10.73 26.97 -10.28
N ARG A 217 -10.12 26.23 -11.22
CA ARG A 217 -8.98 25.35 -10.94
C ARG A 217 -7.68 26.15 -11.07
N MET A 218 -6.87 26.12 -10.03
CA MET A 218 -5.55 26.74 -9.97
C MET A 218 -4.46 25.66 -9.94
N GLU A 219 -3.54 25.69 -10.89
CA GLU A 219 -2.45 24.73 -11.04
C GLU A 219 -1.22 25.21 -10.23
N VAL A 220 -1.28 25.09 -8.90
CA VAL A 220 -0.29 25.65 -7.96
C VAL A 220 1.11 25.04 -8.15
N PHE A 221 1.22 23.77 -8.51
CA PHE A 221 2.48 23.08 -8.74
C PHE A 221 2.84 22.95 -10.23
N GLY A 222 2.20 23.72 -11.10
CA GLY A 222 2.34 23.65 -12.54
C GLY A 222 1.29 22.75 -13.18
N LYS A 223 1.31 22.71 -14.52
CA LYS A 223 0.32 21.97 -15.31
C LYS A 223 0.37 20.47 -15.00
N PRO A 224 -0.77 19.82 -14.72
CA PRO A 224 -0.83 18.37 -14.55
C PRO A 224 -0.27 17.62 -15.75
N GLN A 225 0.54 16.62 -15.53
CA GLN A 225 1.22 15.81 -16.55
C GLN A 225 1.00 14.31 -16.38
N GLY A 226 0.27 13.89 -15.35
CA GLY A 226 0.09 12.49 -15.00
C GLY A 226 -0.54 11.67 -16.12
N LYS A 227 -1.50 12.23 -16.85
CA LYS A 227 -2.13 11.56 -18.00
C LYS A 227 -1.13 11.33 -19.15
N ASP A 228 -0.31 12.32 -19.46
CA ASP A 228 0.72 12.20 -20.50
C ASP A 228 1.81 11.21 -20.08
N GLU A 229 2.19 11.22 -18.81
CA GLU A 229 3.19 10.30 -18.25
C GLU A 229 2.69 8.85 -18.21
N ALA A 230 1.43 8.64 -17.86
CA ALA A 230 0.77 7.34 -17.95
C ALA A 230 0.78 6.81 -19.39
N GLY A 231 0.44 7.66 -20.37
CA GLY A 231 0.52 7.31 -21.79
C GLY A 231 1.93 6.98 -22.26
N ARG A 232 2.95 7.77 -21.87
CA ARG A 232 4.36 7.52 -22.20
C ARG A 232 4.89 6.22 -21.62
N THR A 233 4.38 5.85 -20.45
CA THR A 233 4.81 4.64 -19.74
C THR A 233 3.90 3.44 -19.99
N ASN A 234 2.86 3.60 -20.80
CA ASN A 234 1.87 2.57 -21.13
C ASN A 234 1.31 1.90 -19.87
N ILE A 235 0.76 2.72 -18.96
CA ILE A 235 0.02 2.29 -17.78
C ILE A 235 -1.31 3.02 -17.71
N PRO A 236 -2.35 2.48 -17.07
CA PRO A 236 -3.62 3.17 -16.90
C PRO A 236 -3.47 4.49 -16.13
N PHE A 237 -4.25 5.51 -16.50
CA PHE A 237 -4.37 6.74 -15.71
C PHE A 237 -5.66 6.69 -14.90
N LEU A 238 -5.53 6.61 -13.56
CA LEU A 238 -6.69 6.49 -12.68
C LEU A 238 -7.37 7.83 -12.42
N GLY A 239 -6.60 8.91 -12.34
CA GLY A 239 -7.17 10.24 -12.18
C GLY A 239 -6.24 11.28 -11.57
N GLU A 240 -6.77 12.49 -11.47
CA GLU A 240 -6.17 13.65 -10.80
C GLU A 240 -6.90 13.94 -9.50
N LEU A 241 -6.15 14.26 -8.45
CA LEU A 241 -6.68 14.62 -7.14
C LEU A 241 -6.35 16.08 -6.83
N PRO A 242 -7.28 16.82 -6.22
CA PRO A 242 -7.01 18.17 -5.77
C PRO A 242 -6.06 18.21 -4.57
N LEU A 243 -5.38 19.31 -4.39
CA LEU A 243 -4.84 19.72 -3.11
C LEU A 243 -5.99 20.33 -2.30
N ASP A 244 -6.51 19.58 -1.33
CA ASP A 244 -7.66 20.00 -0.54
C ASP A 244 -7.25 20.20 0.94
N PRO A 245 -7.31 21.43 1.45
CA PRO A 245 -7.02 21.71 2.85
C PRO A 245 -7.91 20.95 3.84
N THR A 246 -9.14 20.62 3.45
CA THR A 246 -10.07 19.86 4.31
C THR A 246 -9.56 18.44 4.55
N LEU A 247 -9.03 17.78 3.51
CA LEU A 247 -8.40 16.47 3.66
C LEU A 247 -7.21 16.53 4.64
N ALA A 248 -6.37 17.57 4.52
CA ALA A 248 -5.23 17.74 5.42
C ALA A 248 -5.69 17.94 6.87
N GLN A 249 -6.66 18.82 7.11
CA GLN A 249 -7.21 19.08 8.45
C GLN A 249 -7.84 17.84 9.08
N LEU A 250 -8.62 17.08 8.31
CA LEU A 250 -9.24 15.84 8.81
C LEU A 250 -8.19 14.75 9.07
N SER A 251 -7.16 14.66 8.24
CA SER A 251 -6.04 13.73 8.45
C SER A 251 -5.25 14.08 9.72
N ASP A 252 -4.95 15.35 9.96
CA ASP A 252 -4.27 15.81 11.17
C ASP A 252 -5.11 15.58 12.42
N ALA A 253 -6.43 15.67 12.29
CA ALA A 253 -7.38 15.39 13.38
C ALA A 253 -7.67 13.90 13.59
N GLY A 254 -7.08 12.99 12.80
CA GLY A 254 -7.37 11.54 12.86
C GLY A 254 -8.79 11.18 12.42
N LYS A 255 -9.37 11.95 11.51
CA LYS A 255 -10.77 11.85 11.07
C LYS A 255 -10.89 11.74 9.55
N VAL A 256 -9.93 11.12 8.90
CA VAL A 256 -9.92 10.98 7.42
C VAL A 256 -11.18 10.30 6.88
N GLU A 257 -11.80 9.43 7.67
CA GLU A 257 -13.05 8.75 7.32
C GLU A 257 -14.25 9.70 7.22
N ASP A 258 -14.15 10.93 7.72
CA ASP A 258 -15.20 11.96 7.55
C ASP A 258 -15.08 12.71 6.22
N TYR A 259 -13.93 12.62 5.55
CA TYR A 259 -13.71 13.30 4.27
C TYR A 259 -14.51 12.64 3.15
N GLN A 260 -15.34 13.42 2.45
CA GLN A 260 -16.15 12.99 1.32
C GLN A 260 -15.55 13.52 0.01
N SER A 261 -15.31 12.64 -0.95
CA SER A 261 -14.74 13.04 -2.24
C SER A 261 -15.22 12.13 -3.38
N PRO A 262 -16.12 12.63 -4.23
CA PRO A 262 -16.56 11.89 -5.41
C PRO A 262 -15.41 11.52 -6.35
N VAL A 263 -14.33 12.31 -6.35
CA VAL A 263 -13.14 12.04 -7.18
C VAL A 263 -12.39 10.81 -6.70
N PHE A 264 -12.19 10.68 -5.37
CA PHE A 264 -11.59 9.47 -4.79
C PHE A 264 -12.45 8.24 -5.04
N ASP A 265 -13.79 8.36 -4.91
CA ASP A 265 -14.70 7.25 -5.16
C ASP A 265 -14.64 6.76 -6.61
N GLN A 266 -14.51 7.69 -7.58
CA GLN A 266 -14.32 7.34 -8.98
C GLN A 266 -12.97 6.66 -9.23
N ILE A 267 -11.89 7.16 -8.60
CA ILE A 267 -10.56 6.57 -8.73
C ILE A 267 -10.54 5.15 -8.13
N ALA A 268 -11.14 4.95 -6.96
CA ALA A 268 -11.25 3.64 -6.33
C ALA A 268 -12.06 2.65 -7.21
N LYS A 269 -13.15 3.13 -7.83
CA LYS A 269 -13.93 2.33 -8.78
C LYS A 269 -13.09 1.91 -10.00
N ARG A 270 -12.36 2.85 -10.62
CA ARG A 270 -11.46 2.55 -11.73
C ARG A 270 -10.37 1.57 -11.34
N LEU A 271 -9.81 1.72 -10.14
CA LEU A 271 -8.82 0.78 -9.60
C LEU A 271 -9.41 -0.63 -9.50
N ALA A 272 -10.59 -0.77 -8.91
CA ALA A 272 -11.26 -2.08 -8.81
C ALA A 272 -11.55 -2.69 -10.20
N GLU A 273 -11.91 -1.88 -11.19
CA GLU A 273 -12.10 -2.32 -12.57
C GLU A 273 -10.78 -2.80 -13.21
N GLU A 274 -9.67 -2.07 -13.01
CA GLU A 274 -8.35 -2.48 -13.52
C GLU A 274 -7.85 -3.78 -12.86
N ILE A 275 -8.07 -3.97 -11.56
CA ILE A 275 -7.75 -5.20 -10.85
C ILE A 275 -8.52 -6.39 -11.45
N LYS A 276 -9.83 -6.26 -11.67
CA LYS A 276 -10.67 -7.30 -12.28
C LYS A 276 -10.20 -7.68 -13.68
N LYS A 277 -9.83 -6.71 -14.52
CA LYS A 277 -9.28 -6.97 -15.86
C LYS A 277 -8.02 -7.85 -15.82
N HIS A 278 -7.14 -7.61 -14.86
CA HIS A 278 -5.90 -8.38 -14.72
C HIS A 278 -6.11 -9.75 -14.07
N SER A 279 -7.16 -9.92 -13.26
CA SER A 279 -7.54 -11.21 -12.66
C SER A 279 -8.29 -12.13 -13.63
N GLY A 280 -8.64 -11.67 -14.83
CA GLY A 280 -9.47 -12.41 -15.79
C GLY A 280 -10.95 -12.53 -15.39
N GLU A 281 -11.38 -11.80 -14.38
CA GLU A 281 -12.76 -11.72 -13.94
C GLU A 281 -13.58 -10.87 -14.92
N LYS A 282 -14.78 -11.36 -15.30
CA LYS A 282 -15.68 -10.59 -16.17
C LYS A 282 -16.16 -9.34 -15.41
N LEU A 283 -16.01 -8.19 -16.05
CA LEU A 283 -16.65 -6.94 -15.59
C LEU A 283 -18.17 -7.14 -15.61
N ALA A 284 -18.80 -7.02 -14.45
CA ALA A 284 -20.26 -7.11 -14.31
C ALA A 284 -20.93 -5.81 -14.78
#